data_39bb29bcbfb115a9495eec2731690a06
#
_entry.id   39bb29bcbfb115a9495eec2731690a06
#
_cell.length_a   1.000
_cell.length_b   1.000
_cell.length_c   1.000
_cell.angle_alpha   90.00
_cell.angle_beta   90.00
_cell.angle_gamma   90.00
#
_symmetry.space_group_name_H-M   'P 1'
#
loop_
_entity.id
_entity.type
_entity.pdbx_description
1 polymer ?
#
loop_
_entity_poly.entity_id
_entity_poly.type
_entity_poly.pdbx_seq_one_letter_code
_entity_poly.pdbx_strand_id
1 'polypeptide(L)'
;MLVEDPEGIKQIMKDCKTIAIVGFSDDPGKAGYFVADYLKSVGYRIIPVNPNLKWGLKEKCYSSLKDIPKDEKVDMVDCFRRSEFIPDIARDAVAIGAKVLWMQKGIKNEEAVKIASDAGLKVVQNLCTMREHNRLP
;
A
#
# COMPACT_ATOMS: atom_id res chain seq x y z
N MET A 1 9.15 -11.81 0.24
CA MET A 1 10.56 -11.55 0.53
C MET A 1 10.76 -10.10 0.94
N LEU A 2 11.39 -9.87 2.06
CA LEU A 2 11.68 -8.51 2.52
C LEU A 2 12.71 -7.86 1.59
N VAL A 3 12.39 -6.70 1.05
CA VAL A 3 13.26 -5.95 0.14
C VAL A 3 13.77 -4.72 0.88
N GLU A 4 15.09 -4.61 0.99
CA GLU A 4 15.73 -3.51 1.70
C GLU A 4 16.76 -2.75 0.85
N ASP A 5 17.19 -3.33 -0.26
CA ASP A 5 18.19 -2.71 -1.12
C ASP A 5 17.56 -1.60 -2.00
N PRO A 6 18.29 -0.52 -2.25
CA PRO A 6 17.74 0.61 -3.03
C PRO A 6 17.27 0.23 -4.43
N GLU A 7 17.97 -0.66 -5.12
CA GLU A 7 17.59 -1.07 -6.48
C GLU A 7 16.30 -1.87 -6.50
N GLY A 8 16.11 -2.76 -5.52
CA GLY A 8 14.87 -3.53 -5.39
C GLY A 8 13.68 -2.63 -5.09
N ILE A 9 13.87 -1.63 -4.24
CA ILE A 9 12.82 -0.67 -3.91
C ILE A 9 12.46 0.17 -5.13
N LYS A 10 13.45 0.67 -5.87
CA LYS A 10 13.21 1.41 -7.12
C LYS A 10 12.42 0.58 -8.12
N GLN A 11 12.77 -0.70 -8.25
CA GLN A 11 12.09 -1.60 -9.19
C GLN A 11 10.62 -1.78 -8.83
N ILE A 12 10.33 -1.92 -7.53
CA ILE A 12 8.94 -1.99 -7.03
C ILE A 12 8.18 -0.73 -7.46
N MET A 13 8.74 0.45 -7.22
CA MET A 13 8.08 1.71 -7.57
C MET A 13 7.85 1.87 -9.06
N LYS A 14 8.75 1.32 -9.89
CA LYS A 14 8.60 1.37 -11.35
C LYS A 14 7.58 0.37 -11.88
N ASP A 15 7.51 -0.82 -11.27
CA ASP A 15 6.68 -1.91 -11.78
C ASP A 15 5.22 -1.81 -11.35
N CYS A 16 4.95 -1.25 -10.17
CA CYS A 16 3.59 -1.13 -9.66
C CYS A 16 2.82 -0.05 -10.41
N LYS A 17 1.57 -0.34 -10.74
CA LYS A 17 0.66 0.59 -11.41
C LYS A 17 -0.53 0.96 -10.54
N THR A 18 -1.08 -0.01 -9.82
CA THR A 18 -2.27 0.13 -9.00
C THR A 18 -1.91 -0.10 -7.54
N ILE A 19 -2.20 0.89 -6.71
CA ILE A 19 -1.87 0.88 -5.28
C ILE A 19 -3.14 1.05 -4.46
N ALA A 20 -3.43 0.07 -3.59
CA ALA A 20 -4.49 0.18 -2.60
C ALA A 20 -3.92 0.86 -1.36
N ILE A 21 -4.57 1.92 -0.90
CA ILE A 21 -4.15 2.70 0.26
C ILE A 21 -5.00 2.28 1.45
N VAL A 22 -4.46 1.40 2.29
CA VAL A 22 -5.15 0.94 3.50
C VAL A 22 -4.88 1.93 4.64
N GLY A 23 -5.94 2.45 5.22
CA GLY A 23 -5.82 3.57 6.16
C GLY A 23 -5.85 4.91 5.45
N PHE A 24 -6.45 4.95 4.27
CA PHE A 24 -6.69 6.22 3.57
C PHE A 24 -7.45 7.17 4.50
N SER A 25 -7.09 8.46 4.46
CA SER A 25 -7.73 9.50 5.26
C SER A 25 -8.23 10.60 4.33
N ASP A 26 -9.36 11.22 4.69
CA ASP A 26 -9.85 12.41 3.99
C ASP A 26 -9.32 13.71 4.62
N ASP A 27 -8.47 13.60 5.65
CA ASP A 27 -7.81 14.74 6.28
C ASP A 27 -6.51 15.05 5.52
N PRO A 28 -6.43 16.22 4.82
CA PRO A 28 -5.23 16.56 4.02
C PRO A 28 -3.93 16.63 4.81
N GLY A 29 -4.03 16.80 6.13
CA GLY A 29 -2.84 16.85 7.01
C GLY A 29 -2.28 15.48 7.36
N LYS A 30 -2.98 14.40 7.03
CA LYS A 30 -2.54 13.05 7.35
C LYS A 30 -1.86 12.39 6.16
N ALA A 31 -0.83 11.56 6.44
CA ALA A 31 -0.07 10.88 5.42
C ALA A 31 -0.93 10.00 4.51
N GLY A 32 -1.95 9.35 5.07
CA GLY A 32 -2.86 8.54 4.29
C GLY A 32 -3.61 9.31 3.22
N TYR A 33 -3.71 10.64 3.35
CA TYR A 33 -4.22 11.50 2.30
C TYR A 33 -3.10 12.04 1.40
N PHE A 34 -2.13 12.79 1.97
CA PHE A 34 -1.20 13.54 1.11
C PHE A 34 -0.23 12.63 0.35
N VAL A 35 0.11 11.47 0.88
CA VAL A 35 0.93 10.49 0.13
C VAL A 35 0.10 9.90 -1.02
N ALA A 36 -1.15 9.51 -0.75
CA ALA A 36 -2.04 8.97 -1.78
C ALA A 36 -2.29 10.00 -2.88
N ASP A 37 -2.52 11.27 -2.53
CA ASP A 37 -2.72 12.35 -3.47
C ASP A 37 -1.49 12.54 -4.36
N TYR A 38 -0.30 12.53 -3.75
CA TYR A 38 0.95 12.62 -4.50
C TYR A 38 1.09 11.46 -5.49
N LEU A 39 0.87 10.23 -5.03
CA LEU A 39 1.02 9.04 -5.89
C LEU A 39 0.05 9.11 -7.07
N LYS A 40 -1.19 9.54 -6.83
CA LYS A 40 -2.16 9.74 -7.91
C LYS A 40 -1.67 10.79 -8.91
N SER A 41 -1.11 11.89 -8.41
CA SER A 41 -0.64 13.00 -9.25
C SER A 41 0.52 12.59 -10.16
N VAL A 42 1.31 11.59 -9.78
CA VAL A 42 2.44 11.11 -10.58
C VAL A 42 2.11 9.86 -11.39
N GLY A 43 0.84 9.50 -11.49
CA GLY A 43 0.37 8.51 -12.46
C GLY A 43 -0.04 7.15 -11.94
N TYR A 44 0.05 6.90 -10.63
CA TYR A 44 -0.45 5.63 -10.08
C TYR A 44 -1.97 5.64 -10.03
N ARG A 45 -2.56 4.46 -10.26
CA ARG A 45 -3.98 4.27 -9.98
C ARG A 45 -4.12 4.01 -8.49
N ILE A 46 -4.90 4.84 -7.81
CA ILE A 46 -5.09 4.77 -6.37
C ILE A 46 -6.47 4.19 -6.05
N ILE A 47 -6.50 3.20 -5.17
CA ILE A 47 -7.74 2.63 -4.65
C ILE A 47 -7.76 2.90 -3.14
N PRO A 48 -8.55 3.87 -2.67
CA PRO A 48 -8.61 4.16 -1.23
C PRO A 48 -9.36 3.07 -0.48
N VAL A 49 -8.89 2.73 0.72
CA VAL A 49 -9.52 1.74 1.59
C VAL A 49 -9.66 2.32 3.00
N ASN A 50 -10.91 2.50 3.43
CA ASN A 50 -11.24 2.98 4.76
C ASN A 50 -12.70 2.64 5.04
N PRO A 51 -13.03 1.93 6.15
CA PRO A 51 -14.41 1.50 6.42
C PRO A 51 -15.38 2.65 6.69
N ASN A 52 -14.88 3.86 6.96
CA ASN A 52 -15.71 5.01 7.33
C ASN A 52 -15.95 5.98 6.17
N LEU A 53 -15.38 5.72 4.98
CA LEU A 53 -15.47 6.62 3.84
C LEU A 53 -16.03 5.90 2.63
N LYS A 54 -16.79 6.63 1.80
CA LYS A 54 -17.34 6.10 0.53
C LYS A 54 -16.55 6.57 -0.68
N TRP A 55 -15.88 7.71 -0.56
CA TRP A 55 -15.11 8.33 -1.65
C TRP A 55 -13.82 8.91 -1.09
N GLY A 56 -12.80 8.97 -1.92
CA GLY A 56 -11.54 9.64 -1.61
C GLY A 56 -10.77 9.95 -2.88
N LEU A 57 -10.24 11.17 -2.99
CA LEU A 57 -9.50 11.61 -4.17
C LEU A 57 -10.26 11.36 -5.48
N LYS A 58 -11.58 11.54 -5.46
CA LYS A 58 -12.51 11.32 -6.60
C LYS A 58 -12.58 9.85 -7.02
N GLU A 59 -12.14 8.93 -6.17
CA GLU A 59 -12.24 7.49 -6.39
C GLU A 59 -13.19 6.85 -5.40
N LYS A 60 -13.77 5.72 -5.76
CA LYS A 60 -14.58 4.95 -4.82
C LYS A 60 -13.68 4.39 -3.72
N CYS A 61 -14.11 4.55 -2.46
CA CYS A 61 -13.41 4.03 -1.31
C CYS A 61 -14.08 2.73 -0.85
N TYR A 62 -13.29 1.69 -0.65
CA TYR A 62 -13.79 0.39 -0.20
C TYR A 62 -13.56 0.21 1.29
N SER A 63 -14.45 -0.55 1.95
CA SER A 63 -14.36 -0.78 3.39
C SER A 63 -13.15 -1.64 3.76
N SER A 64 -12.78 -2.57 2.89
CA SER A 64 -11.62 -3.45 3.09
C SER A 64 -11.05 -3.85 1.75
N LEU A 65 -9.85 -4.44 1.78
CA LEU A 65 -9.21 -4.96 0.56
C LEU A 65 -10.09 -5.99 -0.15
N LYS A 66 -10.79 -6.83 0.62
CA LYS A 66 -11.63 -7.89 0.05
C LYS A 66 -12.86 -7.37 -0.68
N ASP A 67 -13.26 -6.13 -0.43
CA ASP A 67 -14.39 -5.51 -1.12
C ASP A 67 -14.01 -4.94 -2.48
N ILE A 68 -12.73 -4.84 -2.79
CA ILE A 68 -12.27 -4.40 -4.10
C ILE A 68 -12.67 -5.44 -5.14
N PRO A 69 -13.29 -5.01 -6.28
CA PRO A 69 -13.70 -5.97 -7.32
C PRO A 69 -12.52 -6.82 -7.80
N LYS A 70 -12.79 -8.10 -8.05
CA LYS A 70 -11.74 -9.07 -8.41
C LYS A 70 -11.08 -8.79 -9.75
N ASP A 71 -11.71 -8.04 -10.63
CA ASP A 71 -11.13 -7.64 -11.91
C ASP A 71 -10.15 -6.47 -11.76
N GLU A 72 -10.14 -5.81 -10.60
CA GLU A 72 -9.12 -4.82 -10.27
C GLU A 72 -7.85 -5.53 -9.82
N LYS A 73 -6.76 -5.37 -10.55
CA LYS A 73 -5.47 -5.97 -10.21
C LYS A 73 -4.67 -5.03 -9.33
N VAL A 74 -4.60 -5.34 -8.04
CA VAL A 74 -3.83 -4.53 -7.08
C VAL A 74 -2.38 -5.01 -7.10
N ASP A 75 -1.46 -4.12 -7.44
CA ASP A 75 -0.03 -4.43 -7.43
C ASP A 75 0.57 -4.28 -6.04
N MET A 76 0.24 -3.18 -5.37
CA MET A 76 0.78 -2.88 -4.05
C MET A 76 -0.34 -2.57 -3.06
N VAL A 77 -0.21 -3.10 -1.86
CA VAL A 77 -1.01 -2.69 -0.69
C VAL A 77 -0.11 -1.80 0.16
N ASP A 78 -0.42 -0.51 0.21
CA ASP A 78 0.35 0.51 0.94
C ASP A 78 -0.36 0.82 2.25
N CYS A 79 0.32 0.55 3.38
CA CYS A 79 -0.29 0.52 4.70
C CYS A 79 0.00 1.78 5.51
N PHE A 80 -1.10 2.44 5.94
CA PHE A 80 -1.09 3.64 6.79
C PHE A 80 -1.80 3.37 8.12
N ARG A 81 -1.76 2.11 8.58
CA ARG A 81 -2.32 1.69 9.87
C ARG A 81 -1.19 1.35 10.82
N ARG A 82 -1.46 1.41 12.13
CA ARG A 82 -0.47 1.05 13.16
C ARG A 82 0.01 -0.38 12.96
N SER A 83 1.25 -0.63 13.37
CA SER A 83 1.94 -1.92 13.14
C SER A 83 1.12 -3.12 13.59
N GLU A 84 0.41 -3.01 14.71
CA GLU A 84 -0.38 -4.11 15.27
C GLU A 84 -1.52 -4.58 14.36
N PHE A 85 -1.99 -3.76 13.42
CA PHE A 85 -3.06 -4.12 12.50
C PHE A 85 -2.56 -4.73 11.20
N ILE A 86 -1.24 -4.72 10.96
CA ILE A 86 -0.73 -5.11 9.65
C ILE A 86 -0.81 -6.62 9.38
N PRO A 87 -0.69 -7.54 10.38
CA PRO A 87 -0.84 -8.97 10.06
C PRO A 87 -2.15 -9.31 9.35
N ASP A 88 -3.28 -8.75 9.80
CA ASP A 88 -4.57 -9.00 9.15
C ASP A 88 -4.61 -8.40 7.74
N ILE A 89 -4.02 -7.22 7.58
CA ILE A 89 -3.92 -6.56 6.27
C ILE A 89 -3.05 -7.41 5.34
N ALA A 90 -1.97 -7.99 5.85
CA ALA A 90 -1.11 -8.88 5.06
C ALA A 90 -1.88 -10.11 4.56
N ARG A 91 -2.71 -10.70 5.40
CA ARG A 91 -3.56 -11.84 5.01
C ARG A 91 -4.51 -11.45 3.89
N ASP A 92 -5.12 -10.27 3.99
CA ASP A 92 -6.03 -9.77 2.96
C ASP A 92 -5.28 -9.45 1.66
N ALA A 93 -4.07 -8.89 1.75
CA ALA A 93 -3.24 -8.61 0.59
C ALA A 93 -2.92 -9.91 -0.17
N VAL A 94 -2.58 -10.97 0.56
CA VAL A 94 -2.36 -12.29 -0.03
C VAL A 94 -3.64 -12.79 -0.71
N ALA A 95 -4.77 -12.68 -0.03
CA ALA A 95 -6.06 -13.19 -0.52
C ALA A 95 -6.48 -12.52 -1.83
N ILE A 96 -6.19 -11.23 -2.02
CA ILE A 96 -6.55 -10.52 -3.25
C ILE A 96 -5.49 -10.64 -4.35
N GLY A 97 -4.40 -11.34 -4.09
CA GLY A 97 -3.36 -11.55 -5.10
C GLY A 97 -2.45 -10.35 -5.33
N ALA A 98 -2.28 -9.49 -4.34
CA ALA A 98 -1.33 -8.37 -4.45
C ALA A 98 0.10 -8.89 -4.61
N LYS A 99 0.97 -8.08 -5.19
CA LYS A 99 2.36 -8.44 -5.44
C LYS A 99 3.30 -7.88 -4.37
N VAL A 100 2.92 -6.77 -3.75
CA VAL A 100 3.76 -6.05 -2.79
C VAL A 100 2.92 -5.65 -1.58
N LEU A 101 3.48 -5.87 -0.39
CA LEU A 101 2.98 -5.29 0.86
C LEU A 101 3.96 -4.22 1.30
N TRP A 102 3.50 -2.99 1.45
CA TRP A 102 4.35 -1.86 1.81
C TRP A 102 3.87 -1.24 3.11
N MET A 103 4.76 -1.16 4.10
CA MET A 103 4.51 -0.51 5.38
C MET A 103 5.21 0.84 5.42
N GLN A 104 4.46 1.90 5.61
CA GLN A 104 4.96 3.27 5.58
C GLN A 104 5.93 3.58 6.72
N LYS A 105 6.59 4.73 6.65
CA LYS A 105 7.55 5.18 7.66
C LYS A 105 6.96 5.06 9.07
N GLY A 106 7.69 4.40 9.97
CA GLY A 106 7.27 4.14 11.33
C GLY A 106 6.47 2.87 11.52
N ILE A 107 6.15 2.14 10.45
CA ILE A 107 5.34 0.91 10.51
C ILE A 107 6.21 -0.28 10.17
N LYS A 108 6.32 -1.22 11.12
CA LYS A 108 7.09 -2.46 10.99
C LYS A 108 6.34 -3.58 11.68
N ASN A 109 6.35 -4.78 11.10
CA ASN A 109 5.73 -5.94 11.75
C ASN A 109 6.30 -7.23 11.19
N GLU A 110 7.00 -8.01 12.04
CA GLU A 110 7.65 -9.25 11.61
C GLU A 110 6.66 -10.32 11.18
N GLU A 111 5.53 -10.42 11.86
CA GLU A 111 4.49 -11.40 11.50
C GLU A 111 3.92 -11.09 10.11
N ALA A 112 3.67 -9.82 9.82
CA ALA A 112 3.19 -9.41 8.51
C ALA A 112 4.21 -9.71 7.41
N VAL A 113 5.50 -9.45 7.69
CA VAL A 113 6.58 -9.78 6.75
C VAL A 113 6.56 -11.28 6.44
N LYS A 114 6.43 -12.12 7.46
CA LYS A 114 6.39 -13.57 7.28
C LYS A 114 5.17 -14.02 6.47
N ILE A 115 3.98 -13.52 6.81
CA ILE A 115 2.74 -13.88 6.13
C ILE A 115 2.86 -13.57 4.64
N ALA A 116 3.26 -12.35 4.31
CA ALA A 116 3.34 -11.91 2.92
C ALA A 116 4.48 -12.60 2.17
N SER A 117 5.65 -12.73 2.80
CA SER A 117 6.81 -13.38 2.17
C SER A 117 6.55 -14.85 1.89
N ASP A 118 5.93 -15.57 2.81
CA ASP A 118 5.61 -17.00 2.63
C ASP A 118 4.65 -17.21 1.46
N ALA A 119 3.84 -16.21 1.13
CA ALA A 119 2.91 -16.26 0.00
C ALA A 119 3.51 -15.71 -1.30
N GLY A 120 4.78 -15.35 -1.29
CA GLY A 120 5.48 -14.88 -2.49
C GLY A 120 5.44 -13.38 -2.76
N LEU A 121 4.89 -12.59 -1.84
CA LEU A 121 4.89 -11.14 -2.00
C LEU A 121 6.28 -10.57 -1.70
N LYS A 122 6.60 -9.46 -2.36
CA LYS A 122 7.68 -8.59 -1.92
C LYS A 122 7.16 -7.73 -0.79
N VAL A 123 8.01 -7.45 0.20
CA VAL A 123 7.62 -6.67 1.38
C VAL A 123 8.61 -5.55 1.60
N VAL A 124 8.11 -4.35 1.83
CA VAL A 124 8.90 -3.18 2.24
C VAL A 124 8.32 -2.67 3.55
N GLN A 125 9.16 -2.26 4.49
CA GLN A 125 8.68 -1.71 5.75
C GLN A 125 9.47 -0.48 6.16
N ASN A 126 8.80 0.41 6.90
CA ASN A 126 9.41 1.61 7.49
C ASN A 126 9.99 2.58 6.45
N LEU A 127 9.33 2.69 5.29
CA LEU A 127 9.72 3.63 4.24
C LEU A 127 8.48 4.32 3.68
N CYS A 128 8.63 5.56 3.23
CA CYS A 128 7.54 6.33 2.64
C CYS A 128 7.55 6.21 1.12
N THR A 129 6.43 5.73 0.53
CA THR A 129 6.31 5.56 -0.92
C THR A 129 6.52 6.87 -1.69
N MET A 130 6.01 7.99 -1.17
CA MET A 130 6.20 9.29 -1.81
C MET A 130 7.69 9.65 -1.89
N ARG A 131 8.41 9.41 -0.81
CA ARG A 131 9.84 9.67 -0.74
C ARG A 131 10.64 8.80 -1.70
N GLU A 132 10.29 7.49 -1.72
CA GLU A 132 10.98 6.57 -2.62
C GLU A 132 10.69 6.89 -4.08
N HIS A 133 9.48 7.31 -4.42
CA HIS A 133 9.16 7.75 -5.77
C HIS A 133 9.97 8.99 -6.14
N ASN A 134 10.10 9.96 -5.22
CA ASN A 134 10.88 11.18 -5.48
C ASN A 134 12.36 10.93 -5.76
N ARG A 135 12.88 9.78 -5.34
CA ARG A 135 14.28 9.41 -5.61
C ARG A 135 14.48 8.80 -6.98
N LEU A 136 13.42 8.53 -7.72
CA LEU A 136 13.54 8.01 -9.09
C LEU A 136 14.11 9.10 -10.00
N PRO A 137 15.00 8.73 -10.96
CA PRO A 137 15.57 9.69 -11.89
C PRO A 137 14.56 10.23 -12.88
#